data_76a2d5107041200742668388843baae6
#
_entry.id   76a2d5107041200742668388843baae6
#
_cell.length_a   1.000
_cell.length_b   1.000
_cell.length_c   1.000
_cell.angle_alpha   90.00
_cell.angle_beta   90.00
_cell.angle_gamma   90.00
#
_symmetry.space_group_name_H-M   'P 1'
#
loop_
_entity.id
_entity.type
_entity.pdbx_description
1 polymer ?
#
loop_
_entity_poly.entity_id
_entity_poly.type
_entity_poly.pdbx_seq_one_letter_code
_entity_poly.pdbx_strand_id
1 'polypeptide(L)' 'MEYCFGVDIGGTTVKIGLFRTDGELIDKWEIKTRTENKGEAILPDVADALKKKMEEKEI' A
#
# COMPACT_ATOMS: atom_id res chain seq x y z
N MET A 1 4.80 -17.32 8.43
CA MET A 1 4.61 -16.02 9.08
C MET A 1 3.63 -15.18 8.27
N GLU A 2 2.65 -14.58 8.92
CA GLU A 2 1.62 -13.83 8.21
C GLU A 2 1.93 -12.34 8.21
N TYR A 3 1.45 -11.68 7.17
CA TYR A 3 1.65 -10.24 6.98
C TYR A 3 0.31 -9.57 6.69
N CYS A 4 0.23 -8.30 6.99
CA CYS A 4 -0.93 -7.50 6.60
C CYS A 4 -0.47 -6.11 6.13
N PHE A 5 -1.31 -5.48 5.33
CA PHE A 5 -1.05 -4.12 4.87
C PHE A 5 -2.07 -3.18 5.48
N GLY A 6 -1.57 -2.02 5.90
CA GLY A 6 -2.45 -0.93 6.29
C GLY A 6 -2.40 0.13 5.20
N VAL A 7 -3.54 0.62 4.77
CA VAL A 7 -3.62 1.62 3.69
C VAL A 7 -4.42 2.82 4.19
N ASP A 8 -3.81 4.00 4.07
CA ASP A 8 -4.46 5.27 4.42
C ASP A 8 -4.50 6.13 3.18
N ILE A 9 -5.68 6.35 2.65
CA ILE A 9 -5.88 7.13 1.42
C ILE A 9 -6.15 8.58 1.79
N GLY A 10 -5.19 9.45 1.48
CA GLY A 10 -5.34 10.88 1.68
C GLY A 10 -5.66 11.61 0.39
N GLY A 11 -5.84 12.93 0.49
CA GLY A 11 -6.15 13.77 -0.67
C GLY A 11 -5.00 13.92 -1.66
N THR A 12 -3.76 13.76 -1.20
CA THR A 12 -2.57 13.96 -2.04
C THR A 12 -1.69 12.72 -2.13
N THR A 13 -1.70 11.87 -1.12
CA THR A 13 -0.89 10.66 -1.09
C THR A 13 -1.65 9.49 -0.49
N VAL A 14 -1.23 8.28 -0.85
CA VAL A 14 -1.67 7.05 -0.21
C VAL A 14 -0.51 6.53 0.61
N LYS A 15 -0.71 6.35 1.90
CA LYS A 15 0.31 5.81 2.79
C LYS A 15 0.06 4.34 3.00
N ILE A 16 1.09 3.53 2.81
CA ILE A 16 0.96 2.08 2.92
C ILE A 16 1.99 1.57 3.91
N GLY A 17 1.55 0.73 4.84
CA GLY A 17 2.44 0.06 5.79
C GLY A 17 2.33 -1.44 5.65
N LEU A 18 3.46 -2.13 5.67
CA LEU A 18 3.51 -3.58 5.71
C LEU A 18 3.84 -4.00 7.14
N PHE A 19 2.98 -4.80 7.73
CA PHE A 19 3.12 -5.25 9.12
C PHE A 19 3.13 -6.76 9.19
N ARG A 20 3.80 -7.27 10.20
CA ARG A 20 3.60 -8.66 10.62
C ARG A 20 2.35 -8.70 11.52
N THR A 21 1.70 -9.84 11.56
CA THR A 21 0.48 -9.97 12.36
C THR A 21 0.72 -9.85 13.86
N ASP A 22 1.98 -9.88 14.30
CA ASP A 22 2.33 -9.59 15.69
C ASP A 22 2.45 -8.10 15.99
N GLY A 23 2.19 -7.24 14.99
CA GLY A 23 2.21 -5.80 15.14
C GLY A 23 3.51 -5.11 14.74
N GLU A 24 4.52 -5.87 14.32
CA GLU A 24 5.81 -5.28 13.92
C GLU A 24 5.70 -4.62 12.55
N LEU A 25 6.14 -3.37 12.45
CA LEU A 25 6.22 -2.66 11.18
C LEU A 25 7.43 -3.13 10.39
N ILE A 26 7.20 -3.72 9.23
CA ILE A 26 8.26 -4.23 8.36
C ILE A 26 8.73 -3.16 7.40
N ASP A 27 7.78 -2.44 6.77
CA ASP A 27 8.10 -1.43 5.79
C ASP A 27 6.96 -0.42 5.71
N LYS A 28 7.27 0.78 5.24
CA LYS A 28 6.29 1.86 5.13
C LYS A 28 6.69 2.75 3.96
N TRP A 29 5.73 3.08 3.11
CA TRP A 29 6.00 3.95 1.97
C TRP A 29 4.74 4.69 1.56
N GLU A 30 4.90 5.62 0.65
CA GLU A 30 3.80 6.43 0.13
C GLU A 30 3.79 6.40 -1.39
N ILE A 31 2.61 6.46 -1.96
CA ILE A 31 2.46 6.67 -3.39
C ILE A 31 1.57 7.89 -3.59
N LYS A 32 1.73 8.55 -4.74
CA LYS A 32 0.95 9.73 -5.05
C LYS A 32 -0.49 9.34 -5.38
N THR A 33 -1.44 10.05 -4.77
CA THR A 33 -2.85 9.85 -5.09
C THR A 33 -3.15 10.44 -6.46
N ARG A 34 -3.68 9.63 -7.37
CA ARG A 34 -4.14 10.10 -8.67
C ARG A 34 -5.64 10.35 -8.56
N THR A 35 -6.04 11.62 -8.65
CA THR A 35 -7.45 11.99 -8.52
C THR A 35 -8.18 12.09 -9.86
N GLU A 36 -7.49 11.77 -10.93
CA GLU A 36 -8.05 11.76 -12.28
C GLU A 36 -9.21 10.77 -12.37
N ASN A 37 -10.19 11.08 -13.22
CA ASN A 37 -11.34 10.20 -13.41
C ASN A 37 -12.03 9.85 -12.09
N LYS A 38 -12.19 10.87 -11.22
CA LYS A 38 -12.86 10.68 -9.93
C LYS A 38 -12.16 9.66 -9.02
N GLY A 39 -10.85 9.55 -9.16
CA GLY A 39 -10.07 8.64 -8.33
C GLY A 39 -10.12 7.18 -8.74
N GLU A 40 -10.56 6.87 -9.94
CA GLU A 40 -10.62 5.49 -10.42
C GLU A 40 -9.27 4.77 -10.40
N ALA A 41 -8.16 5.51 -10.49
CA ALA A 41 -6.83 4.91 -10.49
C ALA A 41 -6.32 4.58 -9.10
N ILE A 42 -6.97 5.04 -8.03
CA ILE A 42 -6.45 4.89 -6.66
C ILE A 42 -6.38 3.42 -6.25
N LEU A 43 -7.47 2.68 -6.37
CA LEU A 43 -7.48 1.28 -5.97
C LEU A 43 -6.57 0.40 -6.83
N PRO A 44 -6.56 0.54 -8.17
CA PRO A 44 -5.60 -0.19 -8.98
C PRO A 44 -4.15 0.14 -8.65
N ASP A 45 -3.83 1.41 -8.36
CA ASP A 45 -2.47 1.81 -7.98
C ASP A 45 -2.06 1.19 -6.65
N VAL A 46 -2.97 1.17 -5.67
CA VAL A 46 -2.71 0.54 -4.38
C VAL A 46 -2.47 -0.95 -4.57
N ALA A 47 -3.34 -1.63 -5.32
CA ALA A 47 -3.20 -3.06 -5.57
C ALA A 47 -1.85 -3.38 -6.23
N ASP A 48 -1.44 -2.58 -7.21
CA ASP A 48 -0.17 -2.77 -7.90
C ASP A 48 1.01 -2.57 -6.95
N ALA A 49 0.95 -1.54 -6.10
CA ALA A 49 1.99 -1.26 -5.13
C ALA A 49 2.12 -2.41 -4.12
N LEU A 50 1.01 -2.96 -3.64
CA LEU A 50 1.02 -4.08 -2.73
C LEU A 50 1.61 -5.32 -3.38
N LYS A 51 1.22 -5.58 -4.62
CA LYS A 51 1.73 -6.73 -5.37
C LYS A 51 3.23 -6.65 -5.59
N LYS A 52 3.74 -5.48 -5.96
CA LYS A 52 5.17 -5.27 -6.14
C LYS A 52 5.93 -5.47 -4.84
N LYS A 53 5.39 -4.99 -3.74
CA LYS A 53 6.02 -5.15 -2.42
C LYS A 53 6.05 -6.61 -2.02
N MET A 54 4.98 -7.35 -2.28
CA MET A 54 4.96 -8.79 -1.98
C MET A 54 6.04 -9.54 -2.77
N GLU A 55 6.22 -9.19 -4.04
CA GLU A 55 7.27 -9.80 -4.85
C GLU A 55 8.66 -9.44 -4.31
N GLU A 56 8.87 -8.18 -3.94
CA GLU A 56 10.14 -7.72 -3.37
C GLU A 56 10.48 -8.44 -2.08
N LYS A 57 9.51 -8.70 -1.24
CA LYS A 57 9.72 -9.35 0.06
C LYS A 57 9.53 -10.87 0.01
N GLU A 58 9.19 -11.40 -1.15
CA GLU A 58 8.96 -12.85 -1.32
C GLU A 58 7.83 -13.38 -0.42
N ILE A 59 6.76 -12.61 -0.34
CA ILE A 59 5.59 -12.98 0.45
C ILE A 59 4.55 -13.68 -0.39
#